data_833193bf0794a8c96cba6bfbfb4d4031
#
_entry.id   833193bf0794a8c96cba6bfbfb4d4031
#
_cell.length_a   1.000
_cell.length_b   1.000
_cell.length_c   1.000
_cell.angle_alpha   90.00
_cell.angle_beta   90.00
_cell.angle_gamma   90.00
#
_symmetry.space_group_name_H-M   'P 1'
#
loop_
_entity.id
_entity.type
_entity.pdbx_description
1 polymer ?
#
loop_
_entity_poly.entity_id
_entity_poly.type
_entity_poly.pdbx_seq_one_letter_code
_entity_poly.pdbx_strand_id
1 'polypeptide(L)'
;EEVDTWWSERLDMPGLTPRWVLQYWGTEVCRKAFHNDIWIASLEARLRNTKDNIVISDCRFPNEIKAIKNAGGKVIRVVRGEDPEWYDVAVETNRGNFNHMEKAFPEVHASEWAWVGTNFDEVIDNNHTIDNLYSQLQSVVQ
;
A
#
# COMPACT_ATOMS: atom_id res chain seq x y z
N GLU A 1 -9.32 -6.28 -13.84
CA GLU A 1 -8.84 -5.29 -14.81
C GLU A 1 -8.76 -5.92 -16.19
N GLU A 2 -9.10 -5.16 -17.22
CA GLU A 2 -9.03 -5.65 -18.59
C GLU A 2 -7.59 -5.71 -19.08
N VAL A 3 -7.29 -6.77 -19.84
CA VAL A 3 -6.01 -6.92 -20.54
C VAL A 3 -5.96 -5.91 -21.67
N ASP A 4 -4.87 -5.17 -21.77
CA ASP A 4 -4.62 -4.32 -22.93
C ASP A 4 -4.07 -5.18 -24.07
N THR A 5 -4.94 -5.50 -25.02
CA THR A 5 -4.61 -6.41 -26.14
C THR A 5 -3.56 -5.81 -27.05
N TRP A 6 -3.63 -4.50 -27.34
CA TRP A 6 -2.68 -3.85 -28.23
C TRP A 6 -1.25 -3.86 -27.66
N TRP A 7 -1.09 -3.47 -26.38
CA TRP A 7 0.23 -3.49 -25.72
C TRP A 7 0.74 -4.92 -25.55
N SER A 8 -0.16 -5.87 -25.19
CA SER A 8 0.20 -7.29 -25.04
C SER A 8 0.77 -7.87 -26.33
N GLU A 9 0.12 -7.64 -27.46
CA GLU A 9 0.56 -8.09 -28.77
C GLU A 9 1.83 -7.35 -29.23
N ARG A 10 1.86 -6.02 -29.08
CA ARG A 10 2.98 -5.18 -29.55
C ARG A 10 4.29 -5.49 -28.86
N LEU A 11 4.23 -5.86 -27.57
CA LEU A 11 5.40 -6.14 -26.74
C LEU A 11 5.68 -7.65 -26.57
N ASP A 12 4.87 -8.51 -27.17
CA ASP A 12 4.93 -9.97 -26.95
C ASP A 12 4.86 -10.36 -25.45
N MET A 13 3.95 -9.70 -24.73
CA MET A 13 3.70 -9.90 -23.30
C MET A 13 2.21 -10.25 -23.08
N PRO A 14 1.81 -11.52 -23.17
CA PRO A 14 0.42 -11.94 -23.04
C PRO A 14 -0.16 -11.59 -21.66
N GLY A 15 -1.39 -11.04 -21.64
CA GLY A 15 -2.09 -10.74 -20.40
C GLY A 15 -1.66 -9.45 -19.70
N LEU A 16 -1.01 -8.55 -20.39
CA LEU A 16 -0.54 -7.28 -19.83
C LEU A 16 -1.73 -6.39 -19.44
N THR A 17 -1.77 -5.97 -18.18
CA THR A 17 -2.77 -5.04 -17.66
C THR A 17 -2.10 -3.75 -17.18
N PRO A 18 -2.80 -2.59 -17.19
CA PRO A 18 -2.28 -1.35 -16.63
C PRO A 18 -1.84 -1.49 -15.16
N ARG A 19 -2.60 -2.25 -14.37
CA ARG A 19 -2.25 -2.52 -12.95
C ARG A 19 -0.94 -3.27 -12.82
N TRP A 20 -0.73 -4.31 -13.62
CA TRP A 20 0.52 -5.06 -13.63
C TRP A 20 1.71 -4.15 -13.98
N VAL A 21 1.56 -3.29 -14.99
CA VAL A 21 2.61 -2.34 -15.38
C VAL A 21 2.96 -1.39 -14.25
N LEU A 22 1.95 -0.82 -13.57
CA LEU A 22 2.15 0.10 -12.43
C LEU A 22 2.84 -0.60 -11.25
N GLN A 23 2.43 -1.82 -10.92
CA GLN A 23 3.06 -2.61 -9.86
C GLN A 23 4.51 -2.95 -10.20
N TYR A 24 4.74 -3.43 -11.40
CA TYR A 24 6.09 -3.78 -11.89
C TYR A 24 7.01 -2.55 -11.89
N TRP A 25 6.56 -1.46 -12.48
CA TRP A 25 7.36 -0.23 -12.53
C TRP A 25 7.63 0.31 -11.13
N GLY A 26 6.60 0.46 -10.32
CA GLY A 26 6.72 1.05 -8.98
C GLY A 26 7.55 0.22 -8.01
N THR A 27 7.46 -1.09 -8.08
CA THR A 27 8.13 -2.00 -7.14
C THR A 27 9.41 -2.58 -7.72
N GLU A 28 9.32 -3.31 -8.84
CA GLU A 28 10.47 -4.05 -9.37
C GLU A 28 11.53 -3.11 -9.94
N VAL A 29 11.11 -2.10 -10.71
CA VAL A 29 12.04 -1.17 -11.36
C VAL A 29 12.45 -0.05 -10.39
N CYS A 30 11.51 0.70 -9.84
CA CYS A 30 11.84 1.86 -9.05
C CYS A 30 12.40 1.50 -7.67
N ARG A 31 11.75 0.58 -6.92
CA ARG A 31 12.20 0.22 -5.58
C ARG A 31 13.36 -0.78 -5.59
N LYS A 32 13.20 -1.92 -6.27
CA LYS A 32 14.19 -3.00 -6.22
C LYS A 32 15.42 -2.71 -7.08
N ALA A 33 15.22 -2.28 -8.34
CA ALA A 33 16.34 -2.07 -9.25
C ALA A 33 17.02 -0.71 -9.09
N PHE A 34 16.31 0.34 -8.67
CA PHE A 34 16.93 1.67 -8.48
C PHE A 34 17.21 1.96 -7.01
N HIS A 35 16.20 2.22 -6.16
CA HIS A 35 16.38 2.47 -4.73
C HIS A 35 15.10 2.24 -3.94
N ASN A 36 15.18 1.50 -2.83
CA ASN A 36 13.99 1.15 -2.03
C ASN A 36 13.24 2.37 -1.49
N ASP A 37 13.92 3.46 -1.22
CA ASP A 37 13.33 4.69 -0.67
C ASP A 37 13.02 5.76 -1.71
N ILE A 38 12.98 5.41 -3.01
CA ILE A 38 12.74 6.41 -4.07
C ILE A 38 11.43 7.18 -3.87
N TRP A 39 10.35 6.51 -3.51
CA TRP A 39 9.07 7.13 -3.28
C TRP A 39 9.03 7.94 -1.99
N ILE A 40 9.76 7.49 -0.96
CA ILE A 40 9.92 8.22 0.30
C ILE A 40 10.68 9.52 0.05
N ALA A 41 11.82 9.45 -0.64
CA ALA A 41 12.60 10.63 -0.97
C ALA A 41 11.79 11.65 -1.80
N SER A 42 10.98 11.17 -2.75
CA SER A 42 10.07 12.01 -3.52
C SER A 42 9.01 12.69 -2.65
N LEU A 43 8.40 11.94 -1.72
CA LEU A 43 7.44 12.47 -0.75
C LEU A 43 8.10 13.50 0.17
N GLU A 44 9.22 13.18 0.77
CA GLU A 44 9.96 14.08 1.67
C GLU A 44 10.36 15.39 0.97
N ALA A 45 10.81 15.31 -0.29
CA ALA A 45 11.13 16.50 -1.09
C ALA A 45 9.90 17.38 -1.28
N ARG A 46 8.72 16.80 -1.44
CA ARG A 46 7.44 17.51 -1.55
C ARG A 46 7.02 18.13 -0.23
N LEU A 47 7.14 17.39 0.88
CA LEU A 47 6.78 17.84 2.22
C LEU A 47 7.62 19.01 2.69
N ARG A 48 8.89 19.10 2.33
CA ARG A 48 9.78 20.23 2.67
C ARG A 48 9.28 21.58 2.14
N ASN A 49 8.51 21.55 1.07
CA ASN A 49 8.07 22.76 0.36
C ASN A 49 6.59 23.11 0.58
N THR A 50 5.88 22.38 1.43
CA THR A 50 4.48 22.66 1.75
C THR A 50 4.27 22.83 3.25
N LYS A 51 3.26 23.67 3.59
CA LYS A 51 2.74 23.82 4.97
C LYS A 51 1.31 23.30 5.10
N ASP A 52 0.79 22.71 4.02
CA ASP A 52 -0.58 22.24 3.97
C ASP A 52 -0.70 20.88 4.67
N ASN A 53 -1.91 20.55 5.11
CA ASN A 53 -2.25 19.21 5.56
C ASN A 53 -2.18 18.27 4.36
N ILE A 54 -1.52 17.11 4.54
CA ILE A 54 -1.33 16.14 3.47
C ILE A 54 -2.00 14.81 3.86
N VAL A 55 -2.76 14.26 2.92
CA VAL A 55 -3.31 12.91 3.00
C VAL A 55 -2.61 12.03 1.96
N ILE A 56 -2.08 10.90 2.42
CA ILE A 56 -1.44 9.89 1.57
C ILE A 56 -2.36 8.67 1.55
N SER A 57 -2.97 8.41 0.40
CA SER A 57 -3.97 7.35 0.24
C SER A 57 -3.42 6.03 -0.30
N ASP A 58 -2.14 5.97 -0.61
CA ASP A 58 -1.47 4.85 -1.28
C ASP A 58 -0.24 4.31 -0.52
N CYS A 59 -0.17 4.59 0.78
CA CYS A 59 0.87 4.06 1.66
C CYS A 59 0.72 2.54 1.81
N ARG A 60 1.73 1.77 1.41
CA ARG A 60 1.66 0.30 1.35
C ARG A 60 2.89 -0.43 1.91
N PHE A 61 3.98 0.28 2.16
CA PHE A 61 5.23 -0.35 2.56
C PHE A 61 5.71 0.12 3.94
N PRO A 62 6.39 -0.75 4.72
CA PRO A 62 6.85 -0.42 6.08
C PRO A 62 7.76 0.82 6.14
N ASN A 63 8.61 1.04 5.13
CA ASN A 63 9.48 2.22 5.09
C ASN A 63 8.70 3.52 4.85
N GLU A 64 7.61 3.48 4.09
CA GLU A 64 6.68 4.62 3.92
C GLU A 64 5.98 4.94 5.25
N ILE A 65 5.44 3.92 5.91
CA ILE A 65 4.82 4.03 7.23
C ILE A 65 5.77 4.65 8.24
N LYS A 66 7.02 4.16 8.27
CA LYS A 66 8.06 4.70 9.15
C LYS A 66 8.37 6.16 8.86
N ALA A 67 8.46 6.55 7.58
CA ALA A 67 8.72 7.94 7.18
C ALA A 67 7.58 8.87 7.61
N ILE A 68 6.31 8.45 7.43
CA ILE A 68 5.13 9.20 7.85
C ILE A 68 5.14 9.40 9.37
N LYS A 69 5.37 8.35 10.16
CA LYS A 69 5.44 8.44 11.62
C LYS A 69 6.61 9.30 12.10
N ASN A 70 7.76 9.22 11.47
CA ASN A 70 8.92 10.06 11.79
C ASN A 70 8.65 11.55 11.50
N ALA A 71 7.79 11.86 10.52
CA ALA A 71 7.35 13.21 10.22
C ALA A 71 6.22 13.72 11.15
N GLY A 72 5.80 12.91 12.15
CA GLY A 72 4.70 13.24 13.06
C GLY A 72 3.31 12.98 12.49
N GLY A 73 3.22 12.29 11.36
CA GLY A 73 1.95 11.89 10.74
C GLY A 73 1.31 10.69 11.42
N LYS A 74 -0.02 10.57 11.26
CA LYS A 74 -0.81 9.42 11.70
C LYS A 74 -0.98 8.41 10.57
N VAL A 75 -0.97 7.14 10.90
CA VAL A 75 -1.22 6.03 9.96
C VAL A 75 -2.52 5.33 10.34
N ILE A 76 -3.47 5.37 9.43
CA ILE A 76 -4.84 4.91 9.65
C ILE A 76 -5.11 3.70 8.75
N ARG A 77 -5.70 2.66 9.33
CA ARG A 77 -6.26 1.55 8.57
C ARG A 77 -7.75 1.78 8.34
N VAL A 78 -8.19 1.70 7.09
CA VAL A 78 -9.63 1.69 6.75
C VAL A 78 -10.02 0.26 6.42
N VAL A 79 -10.99 -0.29 7.14
CA VAL A 79 -11.47 -1.67 6.98
C VAL A 79 -12.83 -1.67 6.31
N ARG A 80 -13.00 -2.50 5.28
CA ARG A 80 -14.28 -2.75 4.64
C ARG A 80 -14.40 -4.23 4.27
N GLY A 81 -15.46 -4.88 4.75
CA GLY A 81 -15.61 -6.32 4.62
C GLY A 81 -14.70 -7.11 5.55
N GLU A 82 -14.57 -8.39 5.29
CA GLU A 82 -13.67 -9.29 6.00
C GLU A 82 -12.25 -9.19 5.47
N ASP A 83 -11.28 -9.55 6.31
CA ASP A 83 -9.90 -9.66 5.87
C ASP A 83 -9.78 -10.81 4.85
N PRO A 84 -8.92 -10.67 3.81
CA PRO A 84 -8.74 -11.71 2.82
C PRO A 84 -8.09 -12.96 3.44
N GLU A 85 -8.28 -14.11 2.83
CA GLU A 85 -7.77 -15.40 3.30
C GLU A 85 -6.25 -15.46 3.54
N TRP A 86 -5.50 -14.64 2.83
CA TRP A 86 -4.04 -14.53 2.99
C TRP A 86 -3.59 -13.64 4.16
N TYR A 87 -4.51 -12.95 4.86
CA TYR A 87 -4.16 -11.92 5.84
C TYR A 87 -3.31 -12.46 6.99
N ASP A 88 -3.71 -13.59 7.59
CA ASP A 88 -2.97 -14.20 8.70
C ASP A 88 -1.57 -14.68 8.27
N VAL A 89 -1.46 -15.20 7.05
CA VAL A 89 -0.17 -15.61 6.47
C VAL A 89 0.74 -14.41 6.25
N ALA A 90 0.17 -13.26 5.86
CA ALA A 90 0.90 -12.01 5.74
C ALA A 90 1.39 -11.49 7.11
N VAL A 91 0.56 -11.59 8.15
CA VAL A 91 0.95 -11.25 9.54
C VAL A 91 2.17 -12.07 9.96
N GLU A 92 2.15 -13.38 9.76
CA GLU A 92 3.27 -14.28 10.11
C GLU A 92 4.53 -13.97 9.28
N THR A 93 4.37 -13.72 7.97
CA THR A 93 5.48 -13.34 7.10
C THR A 93 6.16 -12.05 7.57
N ASN A 94 5.38 -11.03 7.90
CA ASN A 94 5.90 -9.72 8.31
C ASN A 94 6.49 -9.73 9.74
N ARG A 95 6.19 -10.74 10.56
CA ARG A 95 6.85 -10.98 11.84
C ARG A 95 8.24 -11.62 11.73
N GLY A 96 8.68 -11.93 10.52
CA GLY A 96 10.00 -12.50 10.25
C GLY A 96 10.05 -14.03 10.26
N ASN A 97 8.91 -14.68 10.26
CA ASN A 97 8.78 -16.14 10.21
C ASN A 97 8.68 -16.60 8.75
N PHE A 98 9.79 -16.66 8.05
CA PHE A 98 9.90 -17.15 6.67
C PHE A 98 8.95 -16.47 5.67
N ASN A 99 9.29 -16.50 4.39
CA ASN A 99 8.47 -15.92 3.34
C ASN A 99 7.29 -16.85 2.98
N HIS A 100 6.31 -16.93 3.89
CA HIS A 100 5.13 -17.75 3.70
C HIS A 100 4.21 -17.23 2.59
N MET A 101 4.15 -15.91 2.40
CA MET A 101 3.30 -15.29 1.37
C MET A 101 3.71 -15.70 -0.05
N GLU A 102 5.00 -15.66 -0.39
CA GLU A 102 5.46 -16.06 -1.73
C GLU A 102 5.22 -17.55 -2.04
N LYS A 103 5.10 -18.39 -1.00
CA LYS A 103 4.84 -19.83 -1.16
C LYS A 103 3.35 -20.16 -1.21
N ALA A 104 2.55 -19.54 -0.36
CA ALA A 104 1.13 -19.85 -0.21
C ALA A 104 0.25 -19.03 -1.18
N PHE A 105 0.64 -17.79 -1.48
CA PHE A 105 -0.12 -16.84 -2.29
C PHE A 105 0.81 -16.09 -3.28
N PRO A 106 1.46 -16.81 -4.21
CA PRO A 106 2.41 -16.21 -5.15
C PRO A 106 1.78 -15.18 -6.10
N GLU A 107 0.45 -15.24 -6.29
CA GLU A 107 -0.32 -14.30 -7.10
C GLU A 107 -0.59 -12.96 -6.41
N VAL A 108 -0.43 -12.89 -5.07
CA VAL A 108 -0.68 -11.67 -4.31
C VAL A 108 0.60 -10.83 -4.24
N HIS A 109 0.60 -9.72 -4.95
CA HIS A 109 1.76 -8.83 -5.02
C HIS A 109 2.12 -8.23 -3.64
N ALA A 110 3.42 -8.05 -3.38
CA ALA A 110 3.92 -7.54 -2.10
C ALA A 110 3.28 -6.21 -1.65
N SER A 111 2.91 -5.33 -2.58
CA SER A 111 2.24 -4.07 -2.25
C SER A 111 0.84 -4.25 -1.63
N GLU A 112 0.24 -5.43 -1.74
CA GLU A 112 -1.07 -5.68 -1.14
C GLU A 112 -0.96 -6.09 0.33
N TRP A 113 0.15 -6.69 0.76
CA TRP A 113 0.30 -7.27 2.09
C TRP A 113 1.49 -6.75 2.92
N ALA A 114 2.44 -6.03 2.35
CA ALA A 114 3.64 -5.58 3.07
C ALA A 114 3.34 -4.68 4.29
N TRP A 115 2.19 -4.02 4.31
CA TRP A 115 1.70 -3.18 5.41
C TRP A 115 1.03 -3.96 6.55
N VAL A 116 0.67 -5.23 6.33
CA VAL A 116 -0.06 -6.05 7.31
C VAL A 116 0.75 -6.24 8.58
N GLY A 117 0.09 -6.16 9.74
CA GLY A 117 0.76 -6.21 11.04
C GLY A 117 1.38 -4.87 11.48
N THR A 118 1.19 -3.80 10.72
CA THR A 118 1.57 -2.44 11.13
C THR A 118 0.82 -2.03 12.40
N ASN A 119 1.50 -1.32 13.29
CA ASN A 119 0.84 -0.64 14.40
C ASN A 119 0.22 0.66 13.89
N PHE A 120 -1.10 0.62 13.62
CA PHE A 120 -1.88 1.78 13.17
C PHE A 120 -2.20 2.70 14.35
N ASP A 121 -2.25 4.00 14.09
CA ASP A 121 -2.66 4.98 15.10
C ASP A 121 -4.18 4.94 15.32
N GLU A 122 -4.94 4.63 14.25
CA GLU A 122 -6.39 4.44 14.27
C GLU A 122 -6.82 3.36 13.27
N VAL A 123 -7.97 2.75 13.55
CA VAL A 123 -8.66 1.83 12.62
C VAL A 123 -10.07 2.35 12.40
N ILE A 124 -10.43 2.61 11.16
CA ILE A 124 -11.74 3.13 10.75
C ILE A 124 -12.54 2.00 10.12
N ASP A 125 -13.75 1.79 10.62
CA ASP A 125 -14.71 0.85 10.07
C ASP A 125 -15.56 1.52 8.97
N ASN A 126 -15.38 1.07 7.74
CA ASN A 126 -16.11 1.53 6.55
C ASN A 126 -17.20 0.52 6.11
N ASN A 127 -17.77 -0.26 7.04
CA ASN A 127 -18.85 -1.20 6.76
C ASN A 127 -20.25 -0.57 6.87
N HIS A 128 -20.33 0.66 7.33
CA HIS A 128 -21.58 1.37 7.60
C HIS A 128 -21.88 2.46 6.56
N THR A 129 -22.72 3.43 6.94
CA THR A 129 -23.07 4.56 6.08
C THR A 129 -21.90 5.55 5.93
N ILE A 130 -21.97 6.37 4.90
CA ILE A 130 -20.97 7.43 4.67
C ILE A 130 -20.95 8.46 5.81
N ASP A 131 -22.08 8.74 6.44
CA ASP A 131 -22.18 9.64 7.59
C ASP A 131 -21.44 9.08 8.82
N ASN A 132 -21.52 7.75 9.02
CA ASN A 132 -20.76 7.05 10.04
C ASN A 132 -19.25 7.16 9.77
N LEU A 133 -18.82 6.94 8.52
CA LEU A 133 -17.43 7.10 8.13
C LEU A 133 -16.91 8.52 8.39
N TYR A 134 -17.68 9.54 8.01
CA TYR A 134 -17.33 10.95 8.28
C TYR A 134 -17.24 11.26 9.78
N SER A 135 -18.13 10.70 10.60
CA SER A 135 -18.08 10.88 12.04
C SER A 135 -16.82 10.29 12.66
N GLN A 136 -16.37 9.13 12.20
CA GLN A 136 -15.10 8.52 12.62
C GLN A 136 -13.91 9.38 12.17
N LEU A 137 -13.90 9.85 10.91
CA LEU A 137 -12.82 10.68 10.39
C LEU A 137 -12.67 12.00 11.15
N GLN A 138 -13.76 12.63 11.59
CA GLN A 138 -13.72 13.86 12.38
C GLN A 138 -12.98 13.68 13.70
N SER A 139 -13.08 12.50 14.34
CA SER A 139 -12.37 12.22 15.60
C SER A 139 -10.86 12.02 15.41
N VAL A 140 -10.43 11.66 14.20
CA VAL A 140 -9.02 11.39 13.88
C VAL A 140 -8.27 12.65 13.49
N VAL A 141 -8.95 13.62 12.87
CA VAL A 141 -8.34 14.85 12.33
C VAL A 141 -8.22 15.96 13.39
N GLN A 142 -8.89 15.80 14.55
CA GLN A 142 -8.74 16.70 15.69
C GLN A 142 -7.48 16.35 16.48
#